data_0d3253fd8c39d2dbb1fc4fdf00c1463b
#
_entry.id   0d3253fd8c39d2dbb1fc4fdf00c1463b
#
_cell.length_a   1.000
_cell.length_b   1.000
_cell.length_c   1.000
_cell.angle_alpha   90.00
_cell.angle_beta   90.00
_cell.angle_gamma   90.00
#
_symmetry.space_group_name_H-M   'P 1'
#
loop_
_entity.id
_entity.type
_entity.pdbx_description
1 polymer ?
#
loop_
_entity_poly.entity_id
_entity_poly.type
_entity_poly.pdbx_seq_one_letter_code
_entity_poly.pdbx_strand_id
1 'polypeptide(L)'
;MILKRIKSIGLWSLLIILSACGVDVEDCLKDESCGPVIQVTNYDGSIPVDPYDPFWGSGPATVTVTLGPQMITNPKWPNPSTKEITLRAAKSINSIAIMLEWEDQTKSSNFDHSALYVDRAAVMFPVTPDKEAPSITMGESGKPVNIWQWKAIGGERGQPGVKDNSNDQLAYQTIEDLNAEGYSTLTDQSQQNVTGGAVWKNNKWRLIFTRSLTNGNANDIQFKKSVLMATAVWNGSNKELNGQKGIAGWFLLKMS
;
A
#
# COMPACT_ATOMS: atom_id res chain seq x y z
N MET A 1 -16.50 2.51 62.52
CA MET A 1 -17.20 1.99 61.33
C MET A 1 -16.88 2.93 60.17
N ILE A 2 -15.84 2.58 59.37
CA ILE A 2 -15.29 3.43 58.34
C ILE A 2 -15.72 2.86 57.00
N LEU A 3 -16.59 3.58 56.28
CA LEU A 3 -17.00 3.24 54.92
C LEU A 3 -15.88 3.59 53.93
N LYS A 4 -15.28 2.60 53.28
CA LYS A 4 -14.40 2.78 52.14
C LYS A 4 -15.25 3.04 50.90
N ARG A 5 -15.09 4.22 50.30
CA ARG A 5 -15.61 4.55 48.95
C ARG A 5 -14.80 3.83 47.90
N ILE A 6 -15.45 2.95 47.16
CA ILE A 6 -14.93 2.32 45.94
C ILE A 6 -15.08 3.34 44.81
N LYS A 7 -13.96 3.83 44.26
CA LYS A 7 -13.95 4.61 43.02
C LYS A 7 -14.14 3.65 41.84
N SER A 8 -15.25 3.77 41.13
CA SER A 8 -15.48 3.10 39.87
C SER A 8 -14.58 3.74 38.83
N ILE A 9 -13.68 2.96 38.24
CA ILE A 9 -12.91 3.36 37.08
C ILE A 9 -13.82 3.15 35.87
N GLY A 10 -14.36 4.26 35.37
CA GLY A 10 -15.12 4.25 34.13
C GLY A 10 -14.20 3.92 32.94
N LEU A 11 -14.49 2.79 32.31
CA LEU A 11 -13.87 2.39 31.03
C LEU A 11 -14.42 3.34 29.94
N TRP A 12 -13.65 4.35 29.59
CA TRP A 12 -13.96 5.22 28.47
C TRP A 12 -13.57 4.47 27.19
N SER A 13 -14.55 3.86 26.53
CA SER A 13 -14.42 3.40 25.15
C SER A 13 -14.19 4.62 24.27
N LEU A 14 -12.98 4.83 23.84
CA LEU A 14 -12.65 5.87 22.88
C LEU A 14 -13.25 5.43 21.54
N LEU A 15 -14.45 5.89 21.25
CA LEU A 15 -15.08 5.78 19.94
C LEU A 15 -14.29 6.70 19.01
N ILE A 16 -13.36 6.15 18.23
CA ILE A 16 -12.69 6.88 17.16
C ILE A 16 -13.76 7.11 16.09
N ILE A 17 -14.40 8.26 16.18
CA ILE A 17 -15.20 8.80 15.09
C ILE A 17 -14.19 9.16 14.02
N LEU A 18 -14.12 8.37 12.95
CA LEU A 18 -13.47 8.75 11.69
C LEU A 18 -14.22 9.94 11.13
N SER A 19 -13.94 11.10 11.66
CA SER A 19 -14.29 12.38 11.07
C SER A 19 -13.56 12.45 9.73
N ALA A 20 -14.28 12.70 8.65
CA ALA A 20 -13.74 13.02 7.35
C ALA A 20 -13.14 14.44 7.33
N CYS A 21 -12.39 14.81 8.35
CA CYS A 21 -11.55 15.99 8.34
C CYS A 21 -10.31 15.61 7.53
N GLY A 22 -10.03 16.34 6.47
CA GLY A 22 -8.83 16.19 5.68
C GLY A 22 -7.61 16.23 6.60
N VAL A 23 -6.72 15.24 6.43
CA VAL A 23 -5.46 15.18 7.16
C VAL A 23 -4.60 16.33 6.65
N ASP A 24 -4.23 17.27 7.52
CA ASP A 24 -3.30 18.34 7.14
C ASP A 24 -1.89 17.73 6.99
N VAL A 25 -1.38 17.76 5.77
CA VAL A 25 -0.09 17.14 5.42
C VAL A 25 1.07 17.87 6.11
N GLU A 26 0.98 19.18 6.31
CA GLU A 26 2.03 19.94 6.97
C GLU A 26 2.10 19.62 8.49
N ASP A 27 0.97 19.41 9.12
CA ASP A 27 0.92 19.01 10.52
C ASP A 27 1.43 17.58 10.68
N CYS A 28 1.03 16.67 9.78
CA CYS A 28 1.62 15.34 9.71
C CYS A 28 3.14 15.32 9.63
N LEU A 29 3.69 16.20 8.81
CA LEU A 29 5.14 16.27 8.60
C LEU A 29 5.88 16.87 9.80
N LYS A 30 5.19 17.68 10.63
CA LYS A 30 5.77 18.36 11.80
C LYS A 30 5.73 17.52 13.07
N ASP A 31 4.61 16.91 13.36
CA ASP A 31 4.34 16.26 14.65
C ASP A 31 4.10 14.75 14.58
N GLU A 32 4.21 14.17 13.37
CA GLU A 32 3.98 12.74 13.12
C GLU A 32 2.58 12.26 13.57
N SER A 33 1.59 13.17 13.59
CA SER A 33 0.24 12.91 14.10
C SER A 33 -0.63 12.03 13.21
N CYS A 34 -0.18 11.73 12.00
CA CYS A 34 -0.94 11.00 10.98
C CYS A 34 -0.84 9.47 11.08
N GLY A 35 -0.51 8.94 12.23
CA GLY A 35 -0.42 7.50 12.43
C GLY A 35 1.01 6.96 12.28
N PRO A 36 1.19 5.71 11.86
CA PRO A 36 2.50 5.11 11.78
C PRO A 36 3.45 5.87 10.86
N VAL A 37 4.71 6.00 11.28
CA VAL A 37 5.79 6.61 10.48
C VAL A 37 6.69 5.52 9.94
N ILE A 38 6.83 5.44 8.61
CA ILE A 38 7.76 4.56 7.95
C ILE A 38 9.02 5.35 7.63
N GLN A 39 10.08 5.09 8.37
CA GLN A 39 11.38 5.70 8.12
C GLN A 39 12.03 5.07 6.90
N VAL A 40 12.34 5.87 5.89
CA VAL A 40 13.07 5.40 4.70
C VAL A 40 14.55 5.30 5.03
N THR A 41 15.12 4.09 4.90
CA THR A 41 16.53 3.81 5.16
C THR A 41 17.38 4.12 3.93
N ASN A 42 18.50 4.82 4.11
CA ASN A 42 19.46 5.01 3.03
C ASN A 42 20.22 3.72 2.72
N TYR A 43 20.40 3.44 1.43
CA TYR A 43 21.14 2.29 0.93
C TYR A 43 22.15 2.71 -0.14
N ASP A 44 23.38 2.30 0.04
CA ASP A 44 24.44 2.59 -0.92
C ASP A 44 24.43 1.55 -2.05
N GLY A 45 24.20 2.00 -3.27
CA GLY A 45 24.13 1.15 -4.46
C GLY A 45 22.71 0.82 -4.91
N SER A 46 22.53 -0.30 -5.60
CA SER A 46 21.24 -0.77 -6.10
C SER A 46 20.49 -1.51 -4.99
N ILE A 47 19.31 -1.02 -4.63
CA ILE A 47 18.48 -1.63 -3.58
C ILE A 47 18.10 -3.06 -3.99
N PRO A 48 18.27 -4.07 -3.11
CA PRO A 48 17.89 -5.44 -3.43
C PRO A 48 16.41 -5.58 -3.74
N VAL A 49 16.08 -6.21 -4.87
CA VAL A 49 14.69 -6.48 -5.29
C VAL A 49 14.22 -7.90 -4.95
N ASP A 50 15.10 -8.74 -4.41
CA ASP A 50 14.71 -10.02 -3.82
C ASP A 50 14.12 -9.77 -2.42
N PRO A 51 12.82 -10.11 -2.16
CA PRO A 51 12.20 -9.90 -0.85
C PRO A 51 12.82 -10.70 0.29
N TYR A 52 13.70 -11.66 -0.02
CA TYR A 52 14.42 -12.47 0.95
C TYR A 52 15.90 -12.11 1.08
N ASP A 53 16.34 -11.03 0.42
CA ASP A 53 17.69 -10.50 0.66
C ASP A 53 17.86 -10.15 2.14
N PRO A 54 19.00 -10.52 2.77
CA PRO A 54 19.28 -10.24 4.18
C PRO A 54 19.15 -8.76 4.58
N PHE A 55 19.35 -7.84 3.64
CA PHE A 55 19.14 -6.41 3.86
C PHE A 55 17.75 -6.10 4.41
N TRP A 56 16.70 -6.71 3.85
CA TRP A 56 15.32 -6.47 4.29
C TRP A 56 15.02 -7.00 5.68
N GLY A 57 15.82 -7.94 6.15
CA GLY A 57 15.70 -8.50 7.51
C GLY A 57 16.39 -7.69 8.60
N SER A 58 17.40 -6.89 8.27
CA SER A 58 18.27 -6.23 9.25
C SER A 58 18.51 -4.75 9.01
N GLY A 59 18.26 -4.24 7.79
CA GLY A 59 18.52 -2.84 7.45
C GLY A 59 17.37 -1.90 7.80
N PRO A 60 16.24 -1.94 7.07
CA PRO A 60 15.15 -1.01 7.26
C PRO A 60 14.33 -1.28 8.52
N ALA A 61 13.90 -0.21 9.18
CA ALA A 61 12.95 -0.29 10.28
C ALA A 61 11.63 -0.92 9.81
N THR A 62 11.09 -1.79 10.67
CA THR A 62 9.83 -2.49 10.43
C THR A 62 8.67 -1.74 11.07
N VAL A 63 7.62 -1.48 10.30
CA VAL A 63 6.39 -0.86 10.80
C VAL A 63 5.21 -1.77 10.46
N THR A 64 4.45 -2.16 11.47
CA THR A 64 3.20 -2.93 11.30
C THR A 64 2.02 -1.98 11.30
N VAL A 65 1.16 -2.12 10.32
CA VAL A 65 -0.03 -1.30 10.12
C VAL A 65 -1.26 -2.20 10.12
N THR A 66 -2.28 -1.84 10.89
CA THR A 66 -3.56 -2.54 10.92
C THR A 66 -4.38 -2.19 9.67
N LEU A 67 -4.89 -3.22 8.99
CA LEU A 67 -5.82 -3.07 7.88
C LEU A 67 -7.26 -3.09 8.40
N GLY A 68 -7.94 -2.00 8.20
CA GLY A 68 -9.34 -1.83 8.59
C GLY A 68 -10.33 -2.24 7.50
N PRO A 69 -11.63 -2.25 7.85
CA PRO A 69 -12.71 -2.52 6.92
C PRO A 69 -12.85 -1.39 5.89
N GLN A 70 -13.25 -1.75 4.67
CA GLN A 70 -13.69 -0.78 3.67
C GLN A 70 -15.19 -0.56 3.81
N MET A 71 -15.61 0.60 4.35
CA MET A 71 -17.01 0.92 4.66
C MET A 71 -17.55 2.12 3.86
N ILE A 72 -16.74 2.69 2.95
CA ILE A 72 -17.04 3.95 2.27
C ILE A 72 -17.76 3.66 0.94
N THR A 73 -17.22 2.76 0.12
CA THR A 73 -17.77 2.46 -1.20
C THR A 73 -18.56 1.13 -1.22
N ASN A 74 -19.49 0.98 -2.15
CA ASN A 74 -20.23 -0.26 -2.31
C ASN A 74 -19.56 -1.21 -3.33
N PRO A 75 -19.54 -2.53 -3.09
CA PRO A 75 -19.99 -3.18 -1.86
C PRO A 75 -19.06 -2.87 -0.67
N LYS A 76 -19.64 -2.66 0.50
CA LYS A 76 -18.88 -2.52 1.75
C LYS A 76 -18.20 -3.84 2.11
N TRP A 77 -17.02 -3.73 2.76
CA TRP A 77 -16.25 -4.90 3.20
C TRP A 77 -15.87 -4.78 4.67
N PRO A 78 -16.77 -5.20 5.60
CA PRO A 78 -16.57 -5.00 7.03
C PRO A 78 -15.51 -5.93 7.65
N ASN A 79 -15.23 -7.06 7.02
CA ASN A 79 -14.36 -8.09 7.56
C ASN A 79 -13.29 -8.54 6.54
N PRO A 80 -12.29 -7.70 6.25
CA PRO A 80 -11.17 -8.12 5.42
C PRO A 80 -10.44 -9.29 6.08
N SER A 81 -9.94 -10.23 5.31
CA SER A 81 -9.25 -11.42 5.85
C SER A 81 -7.87 -11.06 6.38
N THR A 82 -7.12 -10.24 5.66
CA THR A 82 -5.81 -9.74 6.10
C THR A 82 -6.01 -8.58 7.08
N LYS A 83 -5.48 -8.74 8.30
CA LYS A 83 -5.68 -7.77 9.40
C LYS A 83 -4.52 -6.80 9.56
N GLU A 84 -3.32 -7.23 9.18
CA GLU A 84 -2.10 -6.47 9.38
C GLU A 84 -1.18 -6.62 8.18
N ILE A 85 -0.42 -5.58 7.94
CA ILE A 85 0.65 -5.57 6.95
C ILE A 85 1.89 -4.96 7.56
N THR A 86 3.03 -5.54 7.28
CA THR A 86 4.32 -5.03 7.69
C THR A 86 4.98 -4.30 6.53
N LEU A 87 5.49 -3.13 6.80
CA LEU A 87 6.08 -2.23 5.81
C LEU A 87 7.53 -1.91 6.16
N ARG A 88 8.37 -1.83 5.14
CA ARG A 88 9.76 -1.35 5.20
C ARG A 88 10.02 -0.51 3.97
N ALA A 89 10.89 0.49 4.09
CA ALA A 89 11.26 1.31 2.95
C ALA A 89 12.75 1.63 2.96
N ALA A 90 13.33 1.68 1.77
CA ALA A 90 14.71 2.07 1.54
C ALA A 90 14.82 2.95 0.30
N LYS A 91 15.83 3.83 0.29
CA LYS A 91 16.17 4.63 -0.89
C LYS A 91 17.65 4.55 -1.18
N SER A 92 17.98 4.62 -2.45
CA SER A 92 19.33 4.92 -2.93
C SER A 92 19.41 6.36 -3.41
N ILE A 93 20.50 6.72 -4.05
CA ILE A 93 20.66 8.05 -4.66
C ILE A 93 19.60 8.34 -5.73
N ASN A 94 19.09 7.32 -6.43
CA ASN A 94 18.21 7.48 -7.58
C ASN A 94 16.86 6.75 -7.45
N SER A 95 16.70 5.84 -6.52
CA SER A 95 15.52 4.98 -6.43
C SER A 95 15.00 4.82 -5.02
N ILE A 96 13.73 4.44 -4.92
CA ILE A 96 13.06 4.03 -3.71
C ILE A 96 12.52 2.62 -3.88
N ALA A 97 12.55 1.84 -2.81
CA ALA A 97 11.88 0.55 -2.73
C ALA A 97 11.03 0.49 -1.47
N ILE A 98 9.84 -0.08 -1.61
CA ILE A 98 8.88 -0.29 -0.53
C ILE A 98 8.55 -1.76 -0.48
N MET A 99 8.84 -2.38 0.66
CA MET A 99 8.54 -3.78 0.91
C MET A 99 7.30 -3.92 1.77
N LEU A 100 6.40 -4.78 1.32
CA LEU A 100 5.17 -5.18 2.00
C LEU A 100 5.28 -6.67 2.38
N GLU A 101 4.88 -7.01 3.60
CA GLU A 101 4.78 -8.40 4.05
C GLU A 101 3.47 -8.61 4.80
N TRP A 102 2.72 -9.66 4.46
CA TRP A 102 1.48 -10.02 5.16
C TRP A 102 1.27 -11.54 5.20
N GLU A 103 0.53 -11.98 6.21
CA GLU A 103 0.11 -13.37 6.36
C GLU A 103 -0.98 -13.70 5.33
N ASP A 104 -0.79 -14.81 4.61
CA ASP A 104 -1.78 -15.40 3.74
C ASP A 104 -1.62 -16.92 3.72
N GLN A 105 -2.61 -17.63 4.23
CA GLN A 105 -2.57 -19.09 4.34
C GLN A 105 -2.66 -19.79 2.98
N THR A 106 -3.06 -19.06 1.94
CA THR A 106 -3.27 -19.58 0.60
C THR A 106 -2.50 -18.73 -0.41
N LYS A 107 -2.07 -19.36 -1.49
CA LYS A 107 -1.52 -18.66 -2.64
C LYS A 107 -2.56 -18.62 -3.74
N SER A 108 -3.30 -17.52 -3.85
CA SER A 108 -4.30 -17.32 -4.90
C SER A 108 -3.67 -16.61 -6.11
N SER A 109 -2.99 -17.40 -6.95
CA SER A 109 -2.18 -16.86 -8.07
C SER A 109 -2.53 -17.48 -9.44
N ASN A 110 -3.46 -18.42 -9.51
CA ASN A 110 -3.74 -19.11 -10.77
C ASN A 110 -4.75 -18.37 -11.62
N PHE A 111 -4.41 -18.23 -12.88
CA PHE A 111 -5.27 -17.77 -13.96
C PHE A 111 -6.08 -18.96 -14.50
N ASP A 112 -6.98 -19.49 -13.71
CA ASP A 112 -8.05 -20.32 -14.28
C ASP A 112 -9.19 -19.42 -14.73
N HIS A 113 -10.01 -19.82 -15.71
CA HIS A 113 -11.05 -18.98 -16.33
C HIS A 113 -12.05 -18.29 -15.37
N SER A 114 -11.95 -18.56 -14.09
CA SER A 114 -12.66 -17.89 -12.99
C SER A 114 -11.79 -16.96 -12.14
N ALA A 115 -10.54 -16.69 -12.53
CA ALA A 115 -9.52 -16.00 -11.72
C ALA A 115 -9.73 -14.48 -11.60
N LEU A 116 -10.93 -14.06 -11.29
CA LEU A 116 -11.17 -12.70 -10.81
C LEU A 116 -10.53 -12.46 -9.44
N TYR A 117 -10.30 -13.53 -8.67
CA TYR A 117 -9.90 -13.47 -7.27
C TYR A 117 -8.47 -13.98 -7.08
N VAL A 118 -7.50 -13.12 -7.37
CA VAL A 118 -6.09 -13.34 -7.04
C VAL A 118 -5.66 -12.45 -5.90
N ASP A 119 -4.59 -12.85 -5.19
CA ASP A 119 -3.99 -12.01 -4.16
C ASP A 119 -3.45 -10.73 -4.78
N ARG A 120 -3.64 -9.61 -4.10
CA ARG A 120 -3.20 -8.29 -4.55
C ARG A 120 -2.76 -7.45 -3.38
N ALA A 121 -1.86 -6.53 -3.67
CA ALA A 121 -1.53 -5.45 -2.75
C ALA A 121 -1.27 -4.16 -3.53
N ALA A 122 -1.50 -3.04 -2.90
CA ALA A 122 -1.24 -1.73 -3.48
C ALA A 122 -0.73 -0.75 -2.44
N VAL A 123 0.07 0.21 -2.90
CA VAL A 123 0.38 1.44 -2.20
C VAL A 123 -0.15 2.62 -3.00
N MET A 124 -0.57 3.67 -2.32
CA MET A 124 -1.18 4.85 -2.92
C MET A 124 -0.55 6.10 -2.34
N PHE A 125 -0.30 7.08 -3.21
CA PHE A 125 0.34 8.34 -2.88
C PHE A 125 -0.46 9.51 -3.45
N PRO A 126 -0.54 10.68 -2.78
CA PRO A 126 -0.95 11.91 -3.43
C PRO A 126 0.02 12.26 -4.56
N VAL A 127 -0.47 12.57 -5.75
CA VAL A 127 0.39 13.04 -6.86
C VAL A 127 0.97 14.42 -6.54
N THR A 128 0.12 15.30 -6.05
CA THR A 128 0.51 16.64 -5.64
C THR A 128 0.46 16.74 -4.13
N PRO A 129 1.56 17.12 -3.46
CA PRO A 129 1.52 17.40 -2.03
C PRO A 129 0.75 18.72 -1.83
N ASP A 130 -0.51 18.60 -1.47
CA ASP A 130 -1.38 19.69 -1.08
C ASP A 130 -1.49 19.76 0.45
N LYS A 131 -2.10 20.82 0.98
CA LYS A 131 -2.32 20.97 2.42
C LYS A 131 -3.16 19.86 3.00
N GLU A 132 -4.13 19.36 2.25
CA GLU A 132 -5.02 18.29 2.67
C GLU A 132 -4.74 17.02 1.84
N ALA A 133 -4.71 15.88 2.51
CA ALA A 133 -4.62 14.59 1.85
C ALA A 133 -5.85 14.36 0.93
N PRO A 134 -5.66 13.76 -0.25
CA PRO A 134 -6.78 13.35 -1.09
C PRO A 134 -7.69 12.36 -0.35
N SER A 135 -8.92 12.19 -0.85
CA SER A 135 -9.80 11.16 -0.32
C SER A 135 -9.15 9.79 -0.35
N ILE A 136 -9.25 9.04 0.74
CA ILE A 136 -8.73 7.65 0.83
C ILE A 136 -9.42 6.70 -0.16
N THR A 137 -10.53 7.12 -0.75
CA THR A 137 -11.24 6.38 -1.80
C THR A 137 -10.66 6.58 -3.20
N MET A 138 -9.34 6.56 -3.29
CA MET A 138 -8.56 6.72 -4.54
C MET A 138 -8.58 8.16 -5.10
N GLY A 139 -8.41 9.14 -4.21
CA GLY A 139 -8.42 10.54 -4.61
C GLY A 139 -9.81 11.14 -4.73
N GLU A 140 -9.86 12.34 -5.24
CA GLU A 140 -11.05 13.13 -5.55
C GLU A 140 -10.75 14.12 -6.68
N SER A 141 -11.77 14.70 -7.28
CA SER A 141 -11.60 15.65 -8.38
C SER A 141 -10.63 16.78 -8.03
N GLY A 142 -9.60 16.95 -8.85
CA GLY A 142 -8.52 17.92 -8.63
C GLY A 142 -7.44 17.49 -7.62
N LYS A 143 -7.60 16.33 -6.95
CA LYS A 143 -6.59 15.74 -6.07
C LYS A 143 -6.30 14.29 -6.47
N PRO A 144 -5.57 14.10 -7.59
CA PRO A 144 -5.23 12.77 -8.10
C PRO A 144 -4.29 12.01 -7.16
N VAL A 145 -4.36 10.70 -7.25
CA VAL A 145 -3.45 9.78 -6.59
C VAL A 145 -2.71 8.91 -7.60
N ASN A 146 -1.47 8.57 -7.28
CA ASN A 146 -0.68 7.55 -7.97
C ASN A 146 -0.75 6.26 -7.17
N ILE A 147 -1.05 5.15 -7.82
CA ILE A 147 -1.26 3.85 -7.20
C ILE A 147 -0.32 2.83 -7.85
N TRP A 148 0.49 2.16 -7.05
CA TRP A 148 1.27 1.01 -7.48
C TRP A 148 0.54 -0.24 -7.02
N GLN A 149 0.06 -1.01 -7.96
CA GLN A 149 -0.69 -2.23 -7.67
C GLN A 149 0.07 -3.46 -8.17
N TRP A 150 0.14 -4.47 -7.34
CA TRP A 150 0.59 -5.80 -7.70
C TRP A 150 -0.58 -6.79 -7.67
N LYS A 151 -0.57 -7.72 -8.61
CA LYS A 151 -1.50 -8.85 -8.71
C LYS A 151 -0.70 -10.14 -8.81
N ALA A 152 -1.11 -11.18 -8.08
CA ALA A 152 -0.47 -12.49 -8.09
C ALA A 152 -0.79 -13.28 -9.38
N ILE A 153 -0.44 -12.71 -10.53
CA ILE A 153 -0.67 -13.29 -11.85
C ILE A 153 0.66 -13.75 -12.42
N GLY A 154 0.73 -15.00 -12.89
CA GLY A 154 1.88 -15.47 -13.70
C GLY A 154 3.12 -15.87 -12.92
N GLY A 155 3.13 -15.99 -11.60
CA GLY A 155 4.28 -16.55 -10.88
C GLY A 155 4.65 -15.91 -9.55
N GLU A 156 5.69 -16.44 -8.92
CA GLU A 156 6.19 -16.03 -7.59
C GLU A 156 6.96 -14.71 -7.61
N ARG A 157 7.46 -14.31 -8.78
CA ARG A 157 8.17 -13.04 -8.98
C ARG A 157 7.45 -12.27 -10.07
N GLY A 158 6.92 -11.11 -9.73
CA GLY A 158 6.52 -10.14 -10.70
C GLY A 158 7.73 -9.78 -11.56
N GLN A 159 7.75 -10.24 -12.80
CA GLN A 159 8.72 -9.77 -13.78
C GLN A 159 8.25 -8.42 -14.30
N PRO A 160 9.06 -7.36 -14.24
CA PRO A 160 8.71 -6.10 -14.85
C PRO A 160 8.48 -6.35 -16.34
N GLY A 161 7.24 -6.12 -16.80
CA GLY A 161 6.94 -6.02 -18.21
C GLY A 161 7.35 -7.21 -19.08
N VAL A 162 7.30 -8.46 -18.60
CA VAL A 162 7.36 -9.62 -19.49
C VAL A 162 6.07 -9.58 -20.31
N LYS A 163 6.17 -8.92 -21.46
CA LYS A 163 5.24 -9.17 -22.56
C LYS A 163 5.45 -10.63 -22.92
N ASP A 164 4.49 -11.47 -22.55
CA ASP A 164 4.40 -12.77 -23.19
C ASP A 164 4.25 -12.49 -24.68
N ASN A 165 5.23 -12.95 -25.48
CA ASN A 165 5.21 -12.86 -26.95
C ASN A 165 4.18 -13.82 -27.56
N SER A 166 3.31 -14.43 -26.77
CA SER A 166 2.11 -15.07 -27.30
C SER A 166 1.22 -13.97 -27.90
N ASN A 167 0.74 -14.19 -29.12
CA ASN A 167 -0.16 -13.30 -29.84
C ASN A 167 -1.52 -13.04 -29.14
N ASP A 168 -1.62 -13.35 -27.85
CA ASP A 168 -2.76 -13.04 -27.00
C ASP A 168 -2.60 -11.62 -26.47
N GLN A 169 -3.53 -10.74 -26.85
CA GLN A 169 -3.54 -9.31 -26.53
C GLN A 169 -3.77 -9.02 -25.04
N LEU A 170 -3.59 -10.00 -24.15
CA LEU A 170 -3.75 -9.90 -22.71
C LEU A 170 -2.41 -10.12 -22.01
N ALA A 171 -1.42 -9.25 -22.31
CA ALA A 171 -0.20 -9.18 -21.51
C ALA A 171 -0.56 -8.64 -20.12
N TYR A 172 -0.81 -9.53 -19.18
CA TYR A 172 -1.09 -9.15 -17.79
C TYR A 172 0.20 -8.68 -17.14
N GLN A 173 0.24 -7.40 -16.78
CA GLN A 173 1.31 -6.87 -15.96
C GLN A 173 1.05 -7.27 -14.52
N THR A 174 2.02 -7.91 -13.88
CA THR A 174 1.94 -8.26 -12.45
C THR A 174 1.98 -7.00 -11.58
N ILE A 175 2.68 -5.97 -12.03
CA ILE A 175 2.76 -4.66 -11.38
C ILE A 175 2.26 -3.60 -12.36
N GLU A 176 1.38 -2.75 -11.87
CA GLU A 176 0.73 -1.68 -12.61
C GLU A 176 0.99 -0.35 -11.92
N ASP A 177 1.33 0.66 -12.72
CA ASP A 177 1.42 2.06 -12.32
C ASP A 177 0.17 2.78 -12.79
N LEU A 178 -0.67 3.20 -11.85
CA LEU A 178 -2.04 3.65 -12.09
C LEU A 178 -2.27 5.04 -11.51
N ASN A 179 -3.29 5.74 -12.02
CA ASN A 179 -3.83 6.96 -11.43
C ASN A 179 -5.32 6.84 -11.14
N ALA A 180 -5.80 7.66 -10.22
CA ALA A 180 -7.22 7.86 -9.98
C ALA A 180 -7.51 9.25 -9.41
N GLU A 181 -8.71 9.75 -9.67
CA GLU A 181 -9.28 10.98 -9.10
C GLU A 181 -10.66 10.70 -8.47
N GLY A 182 -10.75 9.57 -7.74
CA GLY A 182 -11.95 9.11 -7.07
C GLY A 182 -12.27 7.65 -7.35
N TYR A 183 -13.28 7.13 -6.68
CA TYR A 183 -13.75 5.77 -6.87
C TYR A 183 -14.24 5.54 -8.31
N SER A 184 -13.84 4.41 -8.91
CA SER A 184 -14.17 4.03 -10.30
C SER A 184 -13.48 4.85 -11.39
N THR A 185 -12.46 5.65 -11.06
CA THR A 185 -11.70 6.43 -12.06
C THR A 185 -10.30 5.87 -12.32
N LEU A 186 -10.04 4.63 -11.89
CA LEU A 186 -8.74 3.99 -12.04
C LEU A 186 -8.33 3.92 -13.52
N THR A 187 -7.16 4.45 -13.83
CA THR A 187 -6.64 4.58 -15.19
C THR A 187 -5.20 4.09 -15.26
N ASP A 188 -4.89 3.29 -16.27
CA ASP A 188 -3.53 2.86 -16.56
C ASP A 188 -2.70 4.04 -17.05
N GLN A 189 -1.49 4.17 -16.55
CA GLN A 189 -0.54 5.12 -17.10
C GLN A 189 0.06 4.60 -18.40
N SER A 190 0.33 5.51 -19.34
CA SER A 190 1.02 5.17 -20.59
C SER A 190 2.47 4.74 -20.35
N GLN A 191 3.07 5.21 -19.26
CA GLN A 191 4.42 4.85 -18.83
C GLN A 191 4.32 4.03 -17.54
N GLN A 192 4.74 2.79 -17.59
CA GLN A 192 4.77 1.87 -16.47
C GLN A 192 6.16 1.92 -15.83
N ASN A 193 6.33 2.82 -14.86
CA ASN A 193 7.64 3.13 -14.27
C ASN A 193 7.94 2.32 -12.99
N VAL A 194 6.94 1.64 -12.44
CA VAL A 194 7.08 0.82 -11.23
C VAL A 194 7.48 -0.59 -11.62
N THR A 195 8.48 -1.11 -10.92
CA THR A 195 8.92 -2.50 -11.05
C THR A 195 8.95 -3.17 -9.67
N GLY A 196 9.24 -4.45 -9.63
CA GLY A 196 9.37 -5.16 -8.35
C GLY A 196 9.13 -6.66 -8.48
N GLY A 197 8.83 -7.29 -7.36
CA GLY A 197 8.59 -8.73 -7.33
C GLY A 197 7.96 -9.18 -6.02
N ALA A 198 7.23 -10.29 -6.08
CA ALA A 198 6.60 -10.89 -4.93
C ALA A 198 6.94 -12.36 -4.81
N VAL A 199 7.08 -12.83 -3.58
CA VAL A 199 7.32 -14.24 -3.25
C VAL A 199 6.36 -14.66 -2.15
N TRP A 200 5.60 -15.74 -2.38
CA TRP A 200 4.83 -16.41 -1.34
C TRP A 200 5.63 -17.58 -0.78
N LYS A 201 5.87 -17.56 0.52
CA LYS A 201 6.61 -18.60 1.25
C LYS A 201 6.21 -18.61 2.71
N ASN A 202 6.07 -19.81 3.29
CA ASN A 202 5.70 -19.98 4.69
C ASN A 202 4.41 -19.25 5.07
N ASN A 203 3.37 -19.36 4.23
CA ASN A 203 2.08 -18.71 4.42
C ASN A 203 2.15 -17.18 4.52
N LYS A 204 3.08 -16.56 3.80
CA LYS A 204 3.27 -15.12 3.73
C LYS A 204 3.60 -14.68 2.33
N TRP A 205 3.07 -13.54 1.94
CA TRP A 205 3.57 -12.78 0.82
C TRP A 205 4.62 -11.77 1.28
N ARG A 206 5.67 -11.64 0.49
CA ARG A 206 6.62 -10.55 0.51
C ARG A 206 6.67 -9.93 -0.86
N LEU A 207 6.41 -8.66 -0.95
CA LEU A 207 6.34 -7.89 -2.19
C LEU A 207 7.26 -6.69 -2.07
N ILE A 208 8.03 -6.41 -3.12
CA ILE A 208 8.78 -5.16 -3.27
C ILE A 208 8.25 -4.39 -4.46
N PHE A 209 7.92 -3.13 -4.26
CA PHE A 209 7.81 -2.14 -5.31
C PHE A 209 9.07 -1.30 -5.37
N THR A 210 9.55 -0.97 -6.57
CA THR A 210 10.67 -0.06 -6.76
C THR A 210 10.45 0.84 -7.96
N ARG A 211 10.94 2.08 -7.84
CA ARG A 211 10.90 3.09 -8.90
C ARG A 211 11.98 4.15 -8.66
N SER A 212 12.30 4.94 -9.68
CA SER A 212 13.11 6.15 -9.52
C SER A 212 12.46 7.12 -8.54
N LEU A 213 13.27 7.82 -7.73
CA LEU A 213 12.79 8.84 -6.78
C LEU A 213 11.99 9.93 -7.50
N THR A 214 12.48 10.32 -8.67
CA THR A 214 11.82 11.33 -9.52
C THR A 214 11.88 10.91 -10.97
N ASN A 215 10.90 11.33 -11.75
CA ASN A 215 10.85 11.19 -13.20
C ASN A 215 10.14 12.40 -13.82
N GLY A 216 10.02 12.44 -15.13
CA GLY A 216 9.35 13.54 -15.84
C GLY A 216 7.83 13.40 -15.97
N ASN A 217 7.21 12.37 -15.39
CA ASN A 217 5.79 12.12 -15.50
C ASN A 217 5.03 12.93 -14.43
N ALA A 218 4.15 13.83 -14.87
CA ALA A 218 3.36 14.67 -13.96
C ALA A 218 2.28 13.89 -13.18
N ASN A 219 1.95 12.69 -13.63
CA ASN A 219 0.97 11.82 -12.97
C ASN A 219 1.60 10.93 -11.87
N ASP A 220 2.93 10.95 -11.74
CA ASP A 220 3.66 10.18 -10.75
C ASP A 220 3.97 11.00 -9.52
N ILE A 221 3.91 10.34 -8.36
CA ILE A 221 4.49 10.90 -7.15
C ILE A 221 5.99 11.17 -7.35
N GLN A 222 6.47 12.31 -6.90
CA GLN A 222 7.90 12.68 -6.92
C GLN A 222 8.43 12.68 -5.49
N PHE A 223 9.32 11.74 -5.16
CA PHE A 223 9.87 11.55 -3.80
C PHE A 223 11.01 12.55 -3.51
N LYS A 224 10.71 13.84 -3.57
CA LYS A 224 11.67 14.92 -3.22
C LYS A 224 11.73 15.21 -1.72
N LYS A 225 10.68 14.85 -1.01
CA LYS A 225 10.48 15.02 0.44
C LYS A 225 9.63 13.88 0.99
N SER A 226 9.42 13.86 2.30
CA SER A 226 8.46 12.96 2.94
C SER A 226 7.07 13.11 2.34
N VAL A 227 6.35 12.00 2.21
CA VAL A 227 5.03 11.95 1.55
C VAL A 227 4.06 11.10 2.37
N LEU A 228 2.77 11.32 2.17
CA LEU A 228 1.75 10.41 2.67
C LEU A 228 1.68 9.17 1.79
N MET A 229 1.43 8.04 2.43
CA MET A 229 1.19 6.76 1.78
C MET A 229 -0.03 6.08 2.41
N ALA A 230 -0.80 5.37 1.61
CA ALA A 230 -1.83 4.45 2.07
C ALA A 230 -1.60 3.07 1.45
N THR A 231 -2.20 2.02 2.01
CA THR A 231 -2.05 0.67 1.48
C THR A 231 -3.35 -0.11 1.49
N ALA A 232 -3.44 -1.09 0.61
CA ALA A 232 -4.56 -2.02 0.54
C ALA A 232 -4.08 -3.43 0.20
N VAL A 233 -4.79 -4.43 0.74
CA VAL A 233 -4.54 -5.85 0.46
C VAL A 233 -5.86 -6.53 0.11
N TRP A 234 -5.81 -7.43 -0.88
CA TRP A 234 -6.91 -8.30 -1.28
C TRP A 234 -6.46 -9.76 -1.17
N ASN A 235 -7.22 -10.56 -0.47
CA ASN A 235 -7.01 -12.00 -0.41
C ASN A 235 -7.97 -12.71 -1.39
N GLY A 236 -7.39 -13.34 -2.41
CA GLY A 236 -8.16 -14.01 -3.47
C GLY A 236 -9.00 -15.17 -2.93
N SER A 237 -8.51 -15.91 -1.93
CA SER A 237 -9.25 -17.01 -1.33
C SER A 237 -10.51 -16.56 -0.58
N ASN A 238 -10.53 -15.30 -0.12
CA ASN A 238 -11.70 -14.67 0.51
C ASN A 238 -12.56 -13.89 -0.51
N LYS A 239 -12.32 -14.08 -1.80
CA LYS A 239 -13.04 -13.40 -2.90
C LYS A 239 -12.99 -11.88 -2.82
N GLU A 240 -11.88 -11.34 -2.35
CA GLU A 240 -11.67 -9.91 -2.28
C GLU A 240 -11.31 -9.34 -3.65
N LEU A 241 -12.06 -8.32 -4.09
CA LEU A 241 -11.92 -7.69 -5.41
C LEU A 241 -12.42 -6.24 -5.37
N ASN A 242 -11.83 -5.35 -6.13
CA ASN A 242 -12.24 -3.95 -6.26
C ASN A 242 -12.31 -3.22 -4.91
N GLY A 243 -13.51 -2.83 -4.48
CA GLY A 243 -13.75 -2.20 -3.17
C GLY A 243 -13.67 -3.16 -1.97
N GLN A 244 -13.75 -4.47 -2.20
CA GLN A 244 -13.74 -5.50 -1.17
C GLN A 244 -12.28 -5.83 -0.79
N LYS A 245 -11.73 -5.12 0.18
CA LYS A 245 -10.31 -5.17 0.56
C LYS A 245 -10.09 -4.71 1.99
N GLY A 246 -8.96 -5.10 2.58
CA GLY A 246 -8.40 -4.46 3.76
C GLY A 246 -7.67 -3.18 3.37
N ILE A 247 -7.89 -2.09 4.11
CA ILE A 247 -7.26 -0.79 3.84
C ILE A 247 -6.60 -0.23 5.10
N ALA A 248 -5.48 0.47 4.92
CA ALA A 248 -4.96 1.38 5.92
C ALA A 248 -4.97 2.81 5.37
N GLY A 249 -5.36 3.76 6.23
CA GLY A 249 -5.43 5.17 5.88
C GLY A 249 -4.06 5.80 5.64
N TRP A 250 -4.04 7.11 5.48
CA TRP A 250 -2.81 7.84 5.26
C TRP A 250 -1.85 7.73 6.45
N PHE A 251 -0.59 7.46 6.18
CA PHE A 251 0.53 7.46 7.12
C PHE A 251 1.77 8.04 6.45
N LEU A 252 2.75 8.43 7.26
CA LEU A 252 3.93 9.14 6.77
C LEU A 252 5.01 8.19 6.27
N LEU A 253 5.44 8.35 5.02
CA LEU A 253 6.69 7.81 4.49
C LEU A 253 7.76 8.91 4.65
N LYS A 254 8.59 8.79 5.69
CA LYS A 254 9.54 9.82 6.10
C LYS A 254 10.88 9.61 5.40
N MET A 255 11.20 10.54 4.53
CA MET A 255 12.50 10.57 3.84
C MET A 255 13.58 11.08 4.78
N SER A 256 14.69 10.38 4.87
CA SER A 256 15.89 10.78 5.60
C SER A 256 16.82 11.62 4.73
#